data_ce9df4c72ea3f0a12b3321b36fe83482
#
_entry.id   ce9df4c72ea3f0a12b3321b36fe83482
#
_cell.length_a   1.000
_cell.length_b   1.000
_cell.length_c   1.000
_cell.angle_alpha   90.00
_cell.angle_beta   90.00
_cell.angle_gamma   90.00
#
_symmetry.space_group_name_H-M   'P 1'
#
loop_
_entity.id
_entity.type
_entity.pdbx_description
1 polymer ?
#
loop_
_entity_poly.entity_id
_entity_poly.type
_entity_poly.pdbx_seq_one_letter_code
_entity_poly.pdbx_strand_id
1 'polypeptide(L)'
;MGRRTPISNRLSIRRRVSAADVVVGFGVVALLYGITRVGESLSVNVTPGSSTARLPTGLSHLPYYAACSLLRMFVALGFSTAFTFIYATAAARMRRAEMVLIPVLDILQSVPILGFLTFTTIFFFRLFGNVVGLEATCIFAVFTSQAWNMTFSFYHSLTTQPRDLDEAARLYRLTKWQRFWKLDVPSSMIGLVWNAMMSMGGGWFFLTAAEAITISGRNYTLPGMGSYIGIAIRQGSLAKVGIAVVVMIIMVVGVNAVFFRPLVAWAEKFRMEDSASGDKPKSFFLNLLRRTDFARFIGVVTKPIGRFLDRITRPFGLAEYPLAIDKHRQRRGDFAFWILIGVVVAWGANNGLDLSLIHI
;
A
#
# COMPACT_ATOMS: atom_id res chain seq x y z
N MET A 1 -45.98 -5.09 -45.56
CA MET A 1 -46.50 -4.21 -44.51
C MET A 1 -46.30 -4.89 -43.17
N GLY A 2 -45.18 -4.65 -42.48
CA GLY A 2 -44.84 -5.23 -41.17
C GLY A 2 -44.66 -4.10 -40.19
N ARG A 3 -45.59 -3.94 -39.25
CA ARG A 3 -45.56 -2.93 -38.18
C ARG A 3 -44.42 -3.26 -37.19
N ARG A 4 -43.41 -2.40 -37.09
CA ARG A 4 -42.43 -2.38 -35.99
C ARG A 4 -43.09 -1.73 -34.78
N THR A 5 -43.32 -2.48 -33.74
CA THR A 5 -43.69 -1.95 -32.41
C THR A 5 -42.44 -1.36 -31.73
N PRO A 6 -42.49 -0.16 -31.17
CA PRO A 6 -41.38 0.40 -30.42
C PRO A 6 -41.37 -0.25 -29.04
N ILE A 7 -40.30 -0.97 -28.70
CA ILE A 7 -40.05 -1.45 -27.36
C ILE A 7 -39.57 -0.26 -26.54
N SER A 8 -40.51 0.46 -25.91
CA SER A 8 -40.21 1.44 -24.86
C SER A 8 -40.04 0.71 -23.54
N ASN A 9 -38.86 0.27 -23.26
CA ASN A 9 -38.53 -0.32 -21.94
C ASN A 9 -37.84 0.74 -21.06
N ARG A 10 -38.63 1.74 -20.60
CA ARG A 10 -38.27 2.59 -19.49
C ARG A 10 -38.68 1.87 -18.20
N LEU A 11 -37.91 0.88 -17.82
CA LEU A 11 -37.93 0.40 -16.43
C LEU A 11 -37.24 1.43 -15.56
N SER A 12 -38.02 2.38 -15.03
CA SER A 12 -37.66 3.19 -13.87
C SER A 12 -37.69 2.28 -12.62
N ILE A 13 -36.65 1.49 -12.43
CA ILE A 13 -36.48 0.75 -11.19
C ILE A 13 -36.19 1.79 -10.10
N ARG A 14 -37.24 2.18 -9.37
CA ARG A 14 -37.14 2.84 -8.06
C ARG A 14 -36.47 1.82 -7.13
N ARG A 15 -35.15 1.81 -7.09
CA ARG A 15 -34.38 0.91 -6.25
C ARG A 15 -34.50 1.37 -4.81
N ARG A 16 -35.11 0.54 -3.98
CA ARG A 16 -35.09 0.73 -2.52
C ARG A 16 -33.63 0.58 -2.07
N VAL A 17 -33.14 1.54 -1.27
CA VAL A 17 -31.83 1.46 -0.60
C VAL A 17 -31.75 0.13 0.14
N SER A 18 -30.76 -0.67 -0.19
CA SER A 18 -30.55 -1.97 0.49
C SER A 18 -29.90 -1.74 1.85
N ALA A 19 -30.19 -2.62 2.81
CA ALA A 19 -29.46 -2.65 4.08
C ALA A 19 -27.92 -2.73 3.87
N ALA A 20 -27.50 -3.37 2.80
CA ALA A 20 -26.10 -3.43 2.39
C ALA A 20 -25.52 -2.05 2.03
N ASP A 21 -26.28 -1.19 1.33
CA ASP A 21 -25.85 0.16 0.96
C ASP A 21 -25.71 1.04 2.21
N VAL A 22 -26.58 0.87 3.22
CA VAL A 22 -26.50 1.57 4.50
C VAL A 22 -25.25 1.15 5.28
N VAL A 23 -24.95 -0.15 5.35
CA VAL A 23 -23.77 -0.67 6.06
C VAL A 23 -22.48 -0.18 5.40
N VAL A 24 -22.39 -0.25 4.06
CA VAL A 24 -21.20 0.23 3.33
C VAL A 24 -21.09 1.75 3.42
N GLY A 25 -22.19 2.48 3.28
CA GLY A 25 -22.23 3.93 3.43
C GLY A 25 -21.77 4.38 4.83
N PHE A 26 -22.27 3.72 5.89
CA PHE A 26 -21.83 3.98 7.26
C PHE A 26 -20.33 3.69 7.44
N GLY A 27 -19.82 2.58 6.88
CA GLY A 27 -18.39 2.24 6.90
C GLY A 27 -17.52 3.31 6.24
N VAL A 28 -17.95 3.84 5.09
CA VAL A 28 -17.25 4.93 4.38
C VAL A 28 -17.28 6.23 5.20
N VAL A 29 -18.42 6.59 5.78
CA VAL A 29 -18.55 7.80 6.62
C VAL A 29 -17.70 7.67 7.88
N ALA A 30 -17.69 6.50 8.53
CA ALA A 30 -16.84 6.24 9.70
C ALA A 30 -15.34 6.33 9.35
N LEU A 31 -14.94 5.84 8.18
CA LEU A 31 -13.56 5.95 7.69
C LEU A 31 -13.19 7.40 7.41
N LEU A 32 -14.05 8.17 6.73
CA LEU A 32 -13.83 9.59 6.47
C LEU A 32 -13.76 10.40 7.77
N TYR A 33 -14.65 10.10 8.72
CA TYR A 33 -14.60 10.71 10.05
C TYR A 33 -13.31 10.37 10.79
N GLY A 34 -12.84 9.13 10.73
CA GLY A 34 -11.54 8.73 11.27
C GLY A 34 -10.38 9.51 10.65
N ILE A 35 -10.38 9.67 9.33
CA ILE A 35 -9.37 10.45 8.60
C ILE A 35 -9.37 11.93 9.05
N THR A 36 -10.55 12.56 9.18
CA THR A 36 -10.63 13.96 9.61
C THR A 36 -10.15 14.14 11.04
N ARG A 37 -10.48 13.24 11.95
CA ARG A 37 -10.04 13.26 13.35
C ARG A 37 -8.53 13.08 13.49
N VAL A 38 -7.94 12.22 12.68
CA VAL A 38 -6.47 12.08 12.64
C VAL A 38 -5.85 13.32 12.03
N GLY A 39 -6.45 13.92 10.99
CA GLY A 39 -6.01 15.18 10.41
C GLY A 39 -6.00 16.35 11.42
N GLU A 40 -7.02 16.44 12.29
CA GLU A 40 -7.07 17.41 13.39
C GLU A 40 -5.92 17.20 14.38
N SER A 41 -5.55 15.96 14.69
CA SER A 41 -4.43 15.66 15.60
C SER A 41 -3.06 16.05 15.02
N LEU A 42 -2.92 16.12 13.71
CA LEU A 42 -1.70 16.57 13.02
C LEU A 42 -1.47 18.10 13.16
N SER A 43 -2.52 18.87 13.44
CA SER A 43 -2.44 20.32 13.60
C SER A 43 -2.04 20.77 15.02
N VAL A 44 -1.96 19.85 15.99
CA VAL A 44 -1.54 20.15 17.35
C VAL A 44 -0.03 20.35 17.41
N ASN A 45 0.40 21.59 17.62
CA ASN A 45 1.80 21.92 17.84
C ASN A 45 2.31 21.27 19.14
N VAL A 46 3.08 20.19 19.01
CA VAL A 46 3.83 19.62 20.15
C VAL A 46 5.05 20.50 20.37
N THR A 47 4.98 21.39 21.36
CA THR A 47 6.13 22.19 21.78
C THR A 47 7.24 21.26 22.31
N PRO A 48 8.48 21.37 21.79
CA PRO A 48 9.62 20.60 22.29
C PRO A 48 9.85 20.96 23.76
N GLY A 49 9.61 20.02 24.67
CA GLY A 49 9.80 20.23 26.10
C GLY A 49 8.54 20.14 26.97
N SER A 50 7.34 20.19 26.40
CA SER A 50 6.16 19.80 27.15
C SER A 50 6.24 18.29 27.38
N SER A 51 6.41 17.89 28.65
CA SER A 51 6.27 16.50 29.11
C SER A 51 5.11 15.85 28.35
N THR A 52 5.46 14.86 27.54
CA THR A 52 4.57 13.89 26.88
C THR A 52 3.11 14.11 27.24
N ALA A 53 2.30 14.60 26.30
CA ALA A 53 0.86 14.64 26.50
C ALA A 53 0.46 13.24 27.02
N ARG A 54 0.07 13.16 28.28
CA ARG A 54 -0.27 11.89 28.91
C ARG A 54 -1.51 11.40 28.21
N LEU A 55 -1.34 10.50 27.23
CA LEU A 55 -2.46 9.89 26.56
C LEU A 55 -3.36 9.24 27.60
N PRO A 56 -4.63 9.60 27.69
CA PRO A 56 -5.52 9.01 28.68
C PRO A 56 -5.67 7.52 28.39
N THR A 57 -5.52 6.71 29.47
CA THR A 57 -5.65 5.24 29.40
C THR A 57 -7.06 4.75 29.74
N GLY A 58 -8.07 5.58 29.57
CA GLY A 58 -9.46 5.22 29.74
C GLY A 58 -9.96 4.30 28.61
N LEU A 59 -10.86 3.37 28.92
CA LEU A 59 -11.45 2.43 27.95
C LEU A 59 -12.19 3.13 26.81
N SER A 60 -12.77 4.30 27.07
CA SER A 60 -13.48 5.13 26.08
C SER A 60 -12.59 5.62 24.94
N HIS A 61 -11.27 5.67 25.13
CA HIS A 61 -10.31 6.13 24.11
C HIS A 61 -9.79 5.01 23.21
N LEU A 62 -10.02 3.74 23.57
CA LEU A 62 -9.54 2.59 22.79
C LEU A 62 -10.05 2.57 21.33
N PRO A 63 -11.35 2.85 21.05
CA PRO A 63 -11.81 2.89 19.66
C PRO A 63 -11.08 3.95 18.82
N TYR A 64 -10.78 5.11 19.40
CA TYR A 64 -10.03 6.17 18.74
C TYR A 64 -8.59 5.73 18.47
N TYR A 65 -7.89 5.14 19.43
CA TYR A 65 -6.52 4.63 19.24
C TYR A 65 -6.47 3.51 18.21
N ALA A 66 -7.45 2.61 18.23
CA ALA A 66 -7.60 1.57 17.24
C ALA A 66 -7.76 2.15 15.82
N ALA A 67 -8.61 3.19 15.67
CA ALA A 67 -8.81 3.86 14.39
C ALA A 67 -7.53 4.55 13.88
N CYS A 68 -6.76 5.21 14.77
CA CYS A 68 -5.47 5.83 14.41
C CYS A 68 -4.47 4.78 13.92
N SER A 69 -4.32 3.68 14.65
CA SER A 69 -3.43 2.57 14.26
C SER A 69 -3.83 1.94 12.94
N LEU A 70 -5.13 1.70 12.72
CA LEU A 70 -5.67 1.18 11.45
C LEU A 70 -5.39 2.13 10.29
N LEU A 71 -5.60 3.42 10.48
CA LEU A 71 -5.37 4.41 9.43
C LEU A 71 -3.90 4.41 8.99
N ARG A 72 -2.94 4.44 9.93
CA ARG A 72 -1.50 4.35 9.62
C ARG A 72 -1.16 3.09 8.84
N MET A 73 -1.73 1.96 9.26
CA MET A 73 -1.54 0.67 8.59
C MET A 73 -2.02 0.71 7.13
N PHE A 74 -3.21 1.26 6.88
CA PHE A 74 -3.76 1.35 5.52
C PHE A 74 -3.06 2.40 4.66
N VAL A 75 -2.64 3.52 5.23
CA VAL A 75 -1.84 4.52 4.53
C VAL A 75 -0.50 3.92 4.10
N ALA A 76 0.16 3.19 5.00
CA ALA A 76 1.40 2.47 4.68
C ALA A 76 1.17 1.42 3.58
N LEU A 77 0.06 0.66 3.61
CA LEU A 77 -0.31 -0.30 2.56
C LEU A 77 -0.52 0.39 1.21
N GLY A 78 -1.14 1.56 1.20
CA GLY A 78 -1.29 2.38 0.00
C GLY A 78 0.05 2.80 -0.61
N PHE A 79 0.98 3.30 0.21
CA PHE A 79 2.34 3.64 -0.22
C PHE A 79 3.11 2.39 -0.68
N SER A 80 3.01 1.27 0.04
CA SER A 80 3.64 0.00 -0.33
C SER A 80 3.14 -0.51 -1.67
N THR A 81 1.85 -0.41 -1.94
CA THR A 81 1.25 -0.79 -3.23
C THR A 81 1.73 0.11 -4.36
N ALA A 82 1.74 1.43 -4.15
CA ALA A 82 2.25 2.39 -5.13
C ALA A 82 3.74 2.16 -5.44
N PHE A 83 4.55 1.98 -4.42
CA PHE A 83 5.97 1.63 -4.54
C PHE A 83 6.15 0.32 -5.31
N THR A 84 5.42 -0.73 -4.96
CA THR A 84 5.43 -2.03 -5.63
C THR A 84 5.15 -1.88 -7.13
N PHE A 85 4.11 -1.15 -7.50
CA PHE A 85 3.76 -0.97 -8.90
C PHE A 85 4.85 -0.23 -9.69
N ILE A 86 5.44 0.81 -9.12
CA ILE A 86 6.49 1.59 -9.79
C ILE A 86 7.79 0.79 -9.86
N TYR A 87 8.25 0.29 -8.72
CA TYR A 87 9.56 -0.37 -8.59
C TYR A 87 9.62 -1.68 -9.35
N ALA A 88 8.67 -2.58 -9.12
CA ALA A 88 8.65 -3.89 -9.76
C ALA A 88 8.41 -3.79 -11.27
N THR A 89 7.55 -2.84 -11.72
CA THR A 89 7.37 -2.62 -13.17
C THR A 89 8.64 -2.09 -13.80
N ALA A 90 9.35 -1.17 -13.15
CA ALA A 90 10.64 -0.66 -13.64
C ALA A 90 11.67 -1.79 -13.72
N ALA A 91 11.78 -2.62 -12.67
CA ALA A 91 12.69 -3.78 -12.67
C ALA A 91 12.32 -4.79 -13.76
N ALA A 92 11.04 -5.21 -13.85
CA ALA A 92 10.61 -6.24 -14.80
C ALA A 92 10.66 -5.80 -16.28
N ARG A 93 10.55 -4.50 -16.57
CA ARG A 93 10.45 -3.98 -17.95
C ARG A 93 11.76 -3.36 -18.49
N MET A 94 12.72 -3.09 -17.62
CA MET A 94 13.98 -2.47 -17.99
C MET A 94 15.17 -3.30 -17.49
N ARG A 95 15.83 -4.05 -18.37
CA ARG A 95 16.97 -4.93 -18.03
C ARG A 95 18.07 -4.23 -17.22
N ARG A 96 18.33 -2.95 -17.49
CA ARG A 96 19.32 -2.17 -16.73
C ARG A 96 18.83 -1.87 -15.31
N ALA A 97 17.55 -1.52 -15.19
CA ALA A 97 16.94 -1.28 -13.88
C ALA A 97 16.92 -2.57 -13.04
N GLU A 98 16.62 -3.71 -13.66
CA GLU A 98 16.63 -5.03 -13.01
C GLU A 98 17.96 -5.31 -12.32
N MET A 99 19.09 -5.12 -13.04
CA MET A 99 20.43 -5.40 -12.52
C MET A 99 20.81 -4.58 -11.28
N VAL A 100 20.14 -3.47 -11.02
CA VAL A 100 20.37 -2.61 -9.86
C VAL A 100 19.26 -2.70 -8.85
N LEU A 101 18.00 -2.61 -9.29
CA LEU A 101 16.86 -2.56 -8.39
C LEU A 101 16.67 -3.86 -7.61
N ILE A 102 16.88 -5.03 -8.23
CA ILE A 102 16.69 -6.29 -7.51
C ILE A 102 17.74 -6.47 -6.41
N PRO A 103 19.06 -6.33 -6.64
CA PRO A 103 20.04 -6.37 -5.56
C PRO A 103 19.83 -5.30 -4.48
N VAL A 104 19.43 -4.08 -4.86
CA VAL A 104 19.09 -3.02 -3.88
C VAL A 104 17.92 -3.43 -3.01
N LEU A 105 16.89 -4.02 -3.60
CA LEU A 105 15.73 -4.52 -2.86
C LEU A 105 16.12 -5.63 -1.86
N ASP A 106 17.00 -6.55 -2.28
CA ASP A 106 17.55 -7.62 -1.43
C ASP A 106 18.33 -7.07 -0.22
N ILE A 107 19.15 -6.04 -0.46
CA ILE A 107 19.88 -5.37 0.62
C ILE A 107 18.90 -4.67 1.56
N LEU A 108 17.96 -3.89 1.03
CA LEU A 108 17.02 -3.11 1.83
C LEU A 108 16.13 -3.97 2.72
N GLN A 109 15.69 -5.13 2.23
CA GLN A 109 14.89 -6.05 3.06
C GLN A 109 15.70 -6.70 4.18
N SER A 110 17.02 -6.81 4.02
CA SER A 110 17.91 -7.42 5.01
C SER A 110 18.25 -6.46 6.16
N VAL A 111 18.02 -5.15 5.99
CA VAL A 111 18.28 -4.16 7.03
C VAL A 111 17.21 -4.24 8.13
N PRO A 112 17.59 -4.42 9.41
CA PRO A 112 16.62 -4.51 10.50
C PRO A 112 15.90 -3.16 10.70
N ILE A 113 14.58 -3.15 10.48
CA ILE A 113 13.75 -1.94 10.51
C ILE A 113 13.91 -1.17 11.81
N LEU A 114 13.89 -1.85 12.94
CA LEU A 114 14.03 -1.22 14.26
C LEU A 114 15.41 -0.59 14.46
N GLY A 115 16.46 -1.12 13.81
CA GLY A 115 17.82 -0.59 13.92
C GLY A 115 17.97 0.82 13.35
N PHE A 116 17.27 1.14 12.24
CA PHE A 116 17.33 2.48 11.64
C PHE A 116 16.16 3.39 12.01
N LEU A 117 15.23 2.92 12.85
CA LEU A 117 14.02 3.68 13.19
C LEU A 117 14.35 5.04 13.84
N THR A 118 15.37 5.08 14.73
CA THR A 118 15.82 6.33 15.36
C THR A 118 16.34 7.32 14.32
N PHE A 119 17.20 6.87 13.40
CA PHE A 119 17.71 7.71 12.31
C PHE A 119 16.59 8.23 11.42
N THR A 120 15.68 7.37 11.03
CA THR A 120 14.51 7.72 10.21
C THR A 120 13.63 8.76 10.90
N THR A 121 13.46 8.64 12.22
CA THR A 121 12.69 9.61 12.99
C THR A 121 13.36 10.98 12.97
N ILE A 122 14.67 11.07 13.21
CA ILE A 122 15.41 12.33 13.16
C ILE A 122 15.30 12.96 11.76
N PHE A 123 15.42 12.15 10.71
CA PHE A 123 15.28 12.58 9.33
C PHE A 123 13.90 13.20 9.06
N PHE A 124 12.82 12.49 9.38
CA PHE A 124 11.47 13.00 9.15
C PHE A 124 11.10 14.16 10.06
N PHE A 125 11.64 14.22 11.28
CA PHE A 125 11.49 15.40 12.14
C PHE A 125 12.08 16.66 11.52
N ARG A 126 13.28 16.55 10.94
CA ARG A 126 13.92 17.68 10.26
C ARG A 126 13.16 18.11 9.00
N LEU A 127 12.56 17.14 8.29
CA LEU A 127 11.88 17.40 7.02
C LEU A 127 10.46 17.97 7.18
N PHE A 128 9.67 17.42 8.12
CA PHE A 128 8.25 17.72 8.25
C PHE A 128 7.86 18.38 9.59
N GLY A 129 8.80 18.54 10.50
CA GLY A 129 8.51 19.03 11.86
C GLY A 129 8.01 17.92 12.80
N ASN A 130 7.61 18.32 14.03
CA ASN A 130 7.49 17.37 15.15
C ASN A 130 6.43 16.28 14.97
N VAL A 131 5.15 16.63 14.80
CA VAL A 131 4.04 15.66 14.79
C VAL A 131 3.99 14.91 13.46
N VAL A 132 4.08 15.63 12.34
CA VAL A 132 4.05 15.03 11.00
C VAL A 132 5.27 14.15 10.79
N GLY A 133 6.42 14.53 11.33
CA GLY A 133 7.64 13.70 11.29
C GLY A 133 7.47 12.37 12.03
N LEU A 134 6.82 12.36 13.19
CA LEU A 134 6.51 11.12 13.93
C LEU A 134 5.53 10.23 13.18
N GLU A 135 4.47 10.80 12.64
CA GLU A 135 3.50 10.06 11.82
C GLU A 135 4.16 9.46 10.58
N ALA A 136 4.99 10.27 9.88
CA ALA A 136 5.75 9.80 8.72
C ALA A 136 6.71 8.67 9.09
N THR A 137 7.39 8.74 10.25
CA THR A 137 8.26 7.68 10.74
C THR A 137 7.49 6.38 10.97
N CYS A 138 6.34 6.48 11.65
CA CYS A 138 5.50 5.33 11.95
C CYS A 138 4.98 4.68 10.64
N ILE A 139 4.45 5.49 9.73
CA ILE A 139 3.99 5.03 8.42
C ILE A 139 5.14 4.41 7.62
N PHE A 140 6.34 5.00 7.66
CA PHE A 140 7.52 4.48 6.96
C PHE A 140 7.99 3.14 7.53
N ALA A 141 8.00 2.96 8.85
CA ALA A 141 8.34 1.68 9.48
C ALA A 141 7.39 0.55 9.03
N VAL A 142 6.08 0.84 8.98
CA VAL A 142 5.08 -0.11 8.49
C VAL A 142 5.22 -0.33 6.98
N PHE A 143 5.45 0.73 6.20
CA PHE A 143 5.70 0.66 4.76
C PHE A 143 6.86 -0.28 4.44
N THR A 144 8.00 -0.14 5.10
CA THR A 144 9.17 -0.99 4.87
C THR A 144 8.90 -2.45 5.20
N SER A 145 8.04 -2.75 6.19
CA SER A 145 7.65 -4.13 6.50
C SER A 145 6.77 -4.77 5.42
N GLN A 146 6.10 -3.97 4.61
CA GLN A 146 5.15 -4.44 3.59
C GLN A 146 5.72 -4.40 2.18
N ALA A 147 6.47 -3.36 1.84
CA ALA A 147 6.86 -3.03 0.48
C ALA A 147 7.72 -4.12 -0.19
N TRP A 148 8.65 -4.72 0.54
CA TRP A 148 9.61 -5.66 -0.04
C TRP A 148 8.94 -6.92 -0.57
N ASN A 149 8.15 -7.59 0.27
CA ASN A 149 7.44 -8.82 -0.10
C ASN A 149 6.45 -8.60 -1.25
N MET A 150 5.71 -7.48 -1.20
CA MET A 150 4.77 -7.12 -2.27
C MET A 150 5.49 -6.87 -3.58
N THR A 151 6.64 -6.18 -3.54
CA THR A 151 7.46 -5.85 -4.72
C THR A 151 8.04 -7.09 -5.36
N PHE A 152 8.62 -8.01 -4.58
CA PHE A 152 9.11 -9.29 -5.09
C PHE A 152 8.00 -10.13 -5.71
N SER A 153 6.86 -10.23 -5.05
CA SER A 153 5.72 -10.98 -5.57
C SER A 153 5.23 -10.43 -6.90
N PHE A 154 5.10 -9.12 -6.99
CA PHE A 154 4.64 -8.47 -8.22
C PHE A 154 5.69 -8.59 -9.33
N TYR A 155 6.97 -8.37 -9.03
CA TYR A 155 8.08 -8.57 -9.97
C TYR A 155 8.11 -10.00 -10.50
N HIS A 156 8.02 -11.00 -9.62
CA HIS A 156 7.99 -12.41 -10.01
C HIS A 156 6.80 -12.71 -10.93
N SER A 157 5.62 -12.22 -10.58
CA SER A 157 4.43 -12.39 -11.42
C SER A 157 4.59 -11.79 -12.82
N LEU A 158 5.28 -10.62 -12.93
CA LEU A 158 5.52 -9.96 -14.23
C LEU A 158 6.54 -10.72 -15.09
N THR A 159 7.54 -11.32 -14.47
CA THR A 159 8.63 -12.02 -15.18
C THR A 159 8.25 -13.44 -15.59
N THR A 160 7.28 -14.05 -14.89
CA THR A 160 6.77 -15.40 -15.16
C THR A 160 5.49 -15.43 -15.99
N GLN A 161 5.05 -14.29 -16.54
CA GLN A 161 3.86 -14.24 -17.40
C GLN A 161 4.02 -15.15 -18.62
N PRO A 162 2.97 -15.92 -19.01
CA PRO A 162 2.95 -16.70 -20.25
C PRO A 162 3.21 -15.81 -21.47
N ARG A 163 3.99 -16.32 -22.43
CA ARG A 163 4.33 -15.59 -23.66
C ARG A 163 3.12 -15.22 -24.49
N ASP A 164 2.11 -16.07 -24.51
CA ASP A 164 0.85 -15.86 -25.24
C ASP A 164 0.17 -14.54 -24.85
N LEU A 165 0.25 -14.17 -23.55
CA LEU A 165 -0.30 -12.91 -23.07
C LEU A 165 0.48 -11.70 -23.57
N ASP A 166 1.81 -11.84 -23.69
CA ASP A 166 2.67 -10.80 -24.26
C ASP A 166 2.38 -10.61 -25.75
N GLU A 167 2.20 -11.70 -26.50
CA GLU A 167 1.84 -11.69 -27.89
C GLU A 167 0.44 -11.10 -28.12
N ALA A 168 -0.53 -11.47 -27.30
CA ALA A 168 -1.86 -10.89 -27.33
C ALA A 168 -1.82 -9.37 -27.08
N ALA A 169 -1.04 -8.91 -26.09
CA ALA A 169 -0.89 -7.48 -25.82
C ALA A 169 -0.32 -6.71 -27.02
N ARG A 170 0.61 -7.34 -27.75
CA ARG A 170 1.19 -6.78 -29.00
C ARG A 170 0.19 -6.75 -30.15
N LEU A 171 -0.54 -7.84 -30.35
CA LEU A 171 -1.61 -7.93 -31.38
C LEU A 171 -2.68 -6.87 -31.17
N TYR A 172 -3.11 -6.65 -29.94
CA TYR A 172 -4.07 -5.60 -29.56
C TYR A 172 -3.46 -4.20 -29.50
N ARG A 173 -2.16 -4.04 -29.80
CA ARG A 173 -1.42 -2.77 -29.77
C ARG A 173 -1.68 -1.99 -28.48
N LEU A 174 -1.62 -2.68 -27.34
CA LEU A 174 -1.82 -2.04 -26.03
C LEU A 174 -0.69 -1.06 -25.75
N THR A 175 -1.01 0.14 -25.31
CA THR A 175 -0.03 1.09 -24.78
C THR A 175 0.59 0.54 -23.48
N LYS A 176 1.78 1.03 -23.07
CA LYS A 176 2.40 0.61 -21.80
C LYS A 176 1.45 0.77 -20.61
N TRP A 177 0.70 1.85 -20.57
CA TRP A 177 -0.31 2.11 -19.53
C TRP A 177 -1.49 1.13 -19.59
N GLN A 178 -2.02 0.86 -20.80
CA GLN A 178 -3.09 -0.10 -20.99
C GLN A 178 -2.65 -1.51 -20.65
N ARG A 179 -1.42 -1.90 -21.06
CA ARG A 179 -0.83 -3.18 -20.70
C ARG A 179 -0.74 -3.33 -19.19
N PHE A 180 -0.19 -2.32 -18.49
CA PHE A 180 -0.08 -2.33 -17.03
C PHE A 180 -1.43 -2.60 -16.37
N TRP A 181 -2.47 -1.80 -16.68
CA TRP A 181 -3.77 -1.93 -16.00
C TRP A 181 -4.66 -3.07 -16.50
N LYS A 182 -4.52 -3.50 -17.76
CA LYS A 182 -5.39 -4.55 -18.34
C LYS A 182 -4.78 -5.93 -18.31
N LEU A 183 -3.46 -6.03 -18.19
CA LEU A 183 -2.73 -7.29 -18.22
C LEU A 183 -1.86 -7.49 -16.97
N ASP A 184 -0.89 -6.61 -16.73
CA ASP A 184 0.13 -6.80 -15.71
C ASP A 184 -0.46 -6.84 -14.29
N VAL A 185 -1.28 -5.85 -13.92
CA VAL A 185 -1.94 -5.82 -12.61
C VAL A 185 -2.93 -6.97 -12.42
N PRO A 186 -3.87 -7.26 -13.34
CA PRO A 186 -4.79 -8.37 -13.18
C PRO A 186 -4.08 -9.74 -13.07
N SER A 187 -3.09 -10.02 -13.90
CA SER A 187 -2.37 -11.30 -13.89
C SER A 187 -1.59 -11.54 -12.59
N SER A 188 -1.13 -10.46 -11.95
CA SER A 188 -0.35 -10.52 -10.70
C SER A 188 -1.21 -10.40 -9.44
N MET A 189 -2.53 -10.21 -9.57
CA MET A 189 -3.40 -9.82 -8.46
C MET A 189 -3.42 -10.85 -7.33
N ILE A 190 -3.43 -12.14 -7.64
CA ILE A 190 -3.49 -13.20 -6.63
C ILE A 190 -2.24 -13.15 -5.75
N GLY A 191 -1.05 -13.17 -6.35
CA GLY A 191 0.21 -13.11 -5.62
C GLY A 191 0.35 -11.82 -4.81
N LEU A 192 -0.02 -10.69 -5.40
CA LEU A 192 0.03 -9.38 -4.74
C LEU A 192 -0.87 -9.33 -3.50
N VAL A 193 -2.11 -9.79 -3.60
CA VAL A 193 -3.07 -9.76 -2.48
C VAL A 193 -2.64 -10.70 -1.36
N TRP A 194 -2.17 -11.91 -1.67
CA TRP A 194 -1.65 -12.84 -0.67
C TRP A 194 -0.43 -12.26 0.06
N ASN A 195 0.53 -11.68 -0.67
CA ASN A 195 1.70 -11.06 -0.05
C ASN A 195 1.36 -9.80 0.74
N ALA A 196 0.40 -8.99 0.28
CA ALA A 196 -0.10 -7.85 1.05
C ALA A 196 -0.72 -8.29 2.38
N MET A 197 -1.51 -9.37 2.39
CA MET A 197 -2.11 -9.94 3.60
C MET A 197 -1.05 -10.45 4.58
N MET A 198 -0.06 -11.21 4.09
CA MET A 198 1.03 -11.73 4.92
C MET A 198 1.89 -10.61 5.49
N SER A 199 2.26 -9.64 4.66
CA SER A 199 3.08 -8.48 5.07
C SER A 199 2.37 -7.60 6.08
N MET A 200 1.03 -7.43 5.94
CA MET A 200 0.24 -6.70 6.93
C MET A 200 0.23 -7.42 8.28
N GLY A 201 0.28 -8.76 8.30
CA GLY A 201 0.44 -9.53 9.55
C GLY A 201 1.70 -9.14 10.31
N GLY A 202 2.85 -9.06 9.64
CA GLY A 202 4.11 -8.58 10.24
C GLY A 202 4.09 -7.07 10.58
N GLY A 203 3.36 -6.28 9.81
CA GLY A 203 3.24 -4.83 9.98
C GLY A 203 2.68 -4.39 11.33
N TRP A 204 1.84 -5.20 11.98
CA TRP A 204 1.30 -4.91 13.32
C TRP A 204 2.38 -4.78 14.38
N PHE A 205 3.42 -5.59 14.31
CA PHE A 205 4.56 -5.50 15.21
C PHE A 205 5.30 -4.16 15.05
N PHE A 206 5.63 -3.80 13.82
CA PHE A 206 6.34 -2.54 13.54
C PHE A 206 5.51 -1.31 13.85
N LEU A 207 4.19 -1.37 13.62
CA LEU A 207 3.25 -0.32 13.98
C LEU A 207 3.26 -0.06 15.49
N THR A 208 3.09 -1.11 16.29
CA THR A 208 3.05 -0.97 17.76
C THR A 208 4.38 -0.48 18.33
N ALA A 209 5.50 -0.92 17.77
CA ALA A 209 6.82 -0.47 18.16
C ALA A 209 7.07 1.01 17.80
N ALA A 210 6.64 1.43 16.59
CA ALA A 210 6.83 2.80 16.10
C ALA A 210 5.89 3.82 16.76
N GLU A 211 4.69 3.42 17.21
CA GLU A 211 3.77 4.31 17.93
C GLU A 211 4.29 4.74 19.31
N ALA A 212 5.14 3.93 19.96
CA ALA A 212 5.70 4.17 21.29
C ALA A 212 7.23 4.30 21.24
N ILE A 213 7.73 5.24 20.46
CA ILE A 213 9.16 5.40 20.22
C ILE A 213 9.84 6.28 21.28
N THR A 214 11.05 5.91 21.68
CA THR A 214 11.92 6.73 22.55
C THR A 214 13.12 7.22 21.75
N ILE A 215 13.31 8.56 21.71
CA ILE A 215 14.41 9.19 20.98
C ILE A 215 15.18 10.10 21.95
N SER A 216 16.49 9.92 22.02
CA SER A 216 17.38 10.74 22.86
C SER A 216 16.87 10.86 24.31
N GLY A 217 16.38 9.76 24.90
CA GLY A 217 15.84 9.75 26.25
C GLY A 217 14.44 10.37 26.42
N ARG A 218 13.82 10.85 25.35
CA ARG A 218 12.47 11.39 25.36
C ARG A 218 11.48 10.41 24.72
N ASN A 219 10.40 10.13 25.44
CA ASN A 219 9.33 9.29 24.94
C ASN A 219 8.37 10.09 24.08
N TYR A 220 8.26 9.71 22.81
CA TYR A 220 7.26 10.24 21.90
C TYR A 220 6.14 9.21 21.75
N THR A 221 4.92 9.62 22.03
CA THR A 221 3.75 8.74 21.95
C THR A 221 2.75 9.33 20.97
N LEU A 222 2.49 8.58 19.90
CA LEU A 222 1.39 8.89 18.98
C LEU A 222 0.10 8.27 19.51
N PRO A 223 -1.08 8.91 19.33
CA PRO A 223 -2.35 8.27 19.65
C PRO A 223 -2.49 6.95 18.88
N GLY A 224 -2.44 5.82 19.58
CA GLY A 224 -2.48 4.50 18.95
C GLY A 224 -2.42 3.37 19.97
N MET A 225 -2.65 2.15 19.50
CA MET A 225 -2.67 0.95 20.35
C MET A 225 -1.29 0.63 20.93
N GLY A 226 -0.21 0.87 20.17
CA GLY A 226 1.15 0.66 20.63
C GLY A 226 1.52 1.59 21.80
N SER A 227 1.17 2.87 21.69
CA SER A 227 1.36 3.83 22.80
C SER A 227 0.53 3.48 24.02
N TYR A 228 -0.72 3.06 23.82
CA TYR A 228 -1.58 2.61 24.93
C TYR A 228 -0.94 1.44 25.67
N ILE A 229 -0.47 0.42 24.94
CA ILE A 229 0.24 -0.75 25.51
C ILE A 229 1.49 -0.29 26.26
N GLY A 230 2.34 0.56 25.66
CA GLY A 230 3.55 1.06 26.27
C GLY A 230 3.28 1.82 27.57
N ILE A 231 2.22 2.62 27.65
CA ILE A 231 1.83 3.34 28.86
C ILE A 231 1.28 2.36 29.91
N ALA A 232 0.44 1.40 29.52
CA ALA A 232 -0.12 0.39 30.42
C ALA A 232 0.98 -0.48 31.09
N ILE A 233 2.02 -0.83 30.33
CA ILE A 233 3.19 -1.55 30.84
C ILE A 233 3.94 -0.69 31.87
N ARG A 234 4.20 0.59 31.59
CA ARG A 234 4.86 1.51 32.54
C ARG A 234 4.03 1.76 33.80
N GLN A 235 2.69 1.66 33.71
CA GLN A 235 1.79 1.75 34.86
C GLN A 235 1.70 0.43 35.67
N GLY A 236 2.34 -0.66 35.21
CA GLY A 236 2.23 -1.99 35.83
C GLY A 236 0.81 -2.61 35.76
N SER A 237 -0.06 -2.11 34.87
CA SER A 237 -1.44 -2.54 34.81
C SER A 237 -1.64 -3.67 33.80
N LEU A 238 -1.51 -4.92 34.25
CA LEU A 238 -1.74 -6.12 33.43
C LEU A 238 -3.17 -6.16 32.83
N ALA A 239 -4.15 -5.67 33.57
CA ALA A 239 -5.54 -5.61 33.07
C ALA A 239 -5.67 -4.73 31.83
N LYS A 240 -5.05 -3.53 31.81
CA LYS A 240 -5.07 -2.64 30.65
C LYS A 240 -4.32 -3.24 29.46
N VAL A 241 -3.18 -3.91 29.70
CA VAL A 241 -2.42 -4.62 28.67
C VAL A 241 -3.28 -5.73 28.07
N GLY A 242 -3.95 -6.54 28.90
CA GLY A 242 -4.83 -7.61 28.43
C GLY A 242 -5.98 -7.07 27.56
N ILE A 243 -6.62 -5.98 27.96
CA ILE A 243 -7.68 -5.34 27.17
C ILE A 243 -7.14 -4.85 25.82
N ALA A 244 -5.96 -4.21 25.81
CA ALA A 244 -5.33 -3.76 24.56
C ALA A 244 -5.02 -4.91 23.61
N VAL A 245 -4.53 -6.04 24.14
CA VAL A 245 -4.27 -7.26 23.34
C VAL A 245 -5.57 -7.78 22.72
N VAL A 246 -6.66 -7.83 23.50
CA VAL A 246 -7.98 -8.24 22.98
C VAL A 246 -8.44 -7.31 21.85
N VAL A 247 -8.31 -5.99 22.04
CA VAL A 247 -8.67 -5.01 20.99
C VAL A 247 -7.80 -5.22 19.74
N MET A 248 -6.49 -5.46 19.89
CA MET A 248 -5.60 -5.75 18.76
C MET A 248 -6.02 -7.03 18.03
N ILE A 249 -6.37 -8.09 18.74
CA ILE A 249 -6.88 -9.34 18.14
C ILE A 249 -8.15 -9.03 17.31
N ILE A 250 -9.08 -8.26 17.87
CA ILE A 250 -10.31 -7.86 17.16
C ILE A 250 -9.97 -7.06 15.90
N MET A 251 -9.00 -6.13 15.97
CA MET A 251 -8.54 -5.35 14.81
C MET A 251 -7.94 -6.25 13.72
N VAL A 252 -7.03 -7.15 14.07
CA VAL A 252 -6.37 -8.08 13.13
C VAL A 252 -7.39 -8.99 12.46
N VAL A 253 -8.26 -9.60 13.25
CA VAL A 253 -9.34 -10.47 12.73
C VAL A 253 -10.33 -9.67 11.89
N GLY A 254 -10.69 -8.47 12.33
CA GLY A 254 -11.58 -7.55 11.61
C GLY A 254 -11.03 -7.15 10.24
N VAL A 255 -9.78 -6.72 10.17
CA VAL A 255 -9.12 -6.39 8.90
C VAL A 255 -9.05 -7.61 7.98
N ASN A 256 -8.70 -8.78 8.50
CA ASN A 256 -8.66 -9.98 7.70
C ASN A 256 -10.05 -10.35 7.15
N ALA A 257 -11.09 -10.28 7.99
CA ALA A 257 -12.45 -10.66 7.61
C ALA A 257 -13.10 -9.64 6.65
N VAL A 258 -12.95 -8.33 6.94
CA VAL A 258 -13.68 -7.26 6.24
C VAL A 258 -12.93 -6.78 4.99
N PHE A 259 -11.58 -6.79 5.02
CA PHE A 259 -10.77 -6.28 3.91
C PHE A 259 -10.14 -7.40 3.09
N PHE A 260 -9.33 -8.29 3.69
CA PHE A 260 -8.58 -9.28 2.92
C PHE A 260 -9.42 -10.41 2.37
N ARG A 261 -10.36 -11.00 3.12
CA ARG A 261 -11.20 -12.06 2.57
C ARG A 261 -11.98 -11.66 1.32
N PRO A 262 -12.65 -10.50 1.27
CA PRO A 262 -13.28 -10.03 0.04
C PRO A 262 -12.28 -9.76 -1.09
N LEU A 263 -11.10 -9.23 -0.75
CA LEU A 263 -10.06 -8.90 -1.73
C LEU A 263 -9.47 -10.17 -2.36
N VAL A 264 -9.19 -11.21 -1.55
CA VAL A 264 -8.75 -12.53 -2.04
C VAL A 264 -9.82 -13.15 -2.93
N ALA A 265 -11.08 -13.18 -2.48
CA ALA A 265 -12.18 -13.73 -3.28
C ALA A 265 -12.43 -12.95 -4.59
N TRP A 266 -12.09 -11.66 -4.63
CA TRP A 266 -12.12 -10.87 -5.84
C TRP A 266 -10.90 -11.15 -6.74
N ALA A 267 -9.71 -11.33 -6.16
CA ALA A 267 -8.48 -11.65 -6.88
C ALA A 267 -8.54 -13.01 -7.57
N GLU A 268 -9.24 -13.99 -6.99
CA GLU A 268 -9.50 -15.31 -7.61
C GLU A 268 -10.19 -15.23 -8.98
N LYS A 269 -10.87 -14.13 -9.28
CA LYS A 269 -11.45 -13.91 -10.62
C LYS A 269 -10.38 -13.86 -11.72
N PHE A 270 -9.15 -13.50 -11.37
CA PHE A 270 -8.04 -13.34 -12.32
C PHE A 270 -7.11 -14.55 -12.36
N ARG A 271 -7.49 -15.66 -11.75
CA ARG A 271 -6.74 -16.92 -11.84
C ARG A 271 -6.72 -17.42 -13.29
N MET A 272 -5.52 -17.66 -13.81
CA MET A 272 -5.29 -18.07 -15.19
C MET A 272 -5.23 -19.60 -15.35
N GLU A 273 -5.24 -20.34 -14.25
CA GLU A 273 -5.17 -21.79 -14.30
C GLU A 273 -6.56 -22.39 -14.58
N ASP A 274 -6.66 -23.22 -15.61
CA ASP A 274 -7.85 -23.98 -15.97
C ASP A 274 -8.19 -25.13 -15.00
N SER A 275 -7.40 -25.30 -13.95
CA SER A 275 -7.62 -26.31 -12.90
C SER A 275 -8.86 -25.93 -12.06
N ALA A 276 -10.00 -26.38 -12.52
CA ALA A 276 -11.32 -26.15 -11.91
C ALA A 276 -11.55 -26.87 -10.56
N SER A 277 -10.51 -27.34 -9.88
CA SER A 277 -10.60 -28.16 -8.68
C SER A 277 -10.15 -27.43 -7.42
N GLY A 278 -10.82 -26.35 -7.08
CA GLY A 278 -10.69 -25.72 -5.78
C GLY A 278 -12.00 -25.07 -5.38
N ASP A 279 -12.49 -25.34 -4.16
CA ASP A 279 -13.64 -24.65 -3.61
C ASP A 279 -13.38 -23.12 -3.65
N LYS A 280 -14.21 -22.41 -4.40
CA LYS A 280 -14.12 -20.94 -4.50
C LYS A 280 -14.32 -20.35 -3.11
N PRO A 281 -13.39 -19.54 -2.61
CA PRO A 281 -13.51 -18.96 -1.27
C PRO A 281 -14.79 -18.13 -1.18
N LYS A 282 -15.71 -18.57 -0.30
CA LYS A 282 -16.99 -17.89 -0.05
C LYS A 282 -16.73 -16.75 0.93
N SER A 283 -16.94 -15.51 0.49
CA SER A 283 -16.85 -14.33 1.37
C SER A 283 -18.22 -13.69 1.51
N PHE A 284 -18.72 -13.64 2.76
CA PHE A 284 -19.96 -12.93 3.10
C PHE A 284 -19.88 -11.46 2.69
N PHE A 285 -18.77 -10.80 3.01
CA PHE A 285 -18.56 -9.38 2.69
C PHE A 285 -18.45 -9.11 1.19
N LEU A 286 -17.84 -10.01 0.40
CA LEU A 286 -17.84 -9.87 -1.05
C LEU A 286 -19.25 -9.97 -1.63
N ASN A 287 -20.05 -10.91 -1.11
CA ASN A 287 -21.45 -11.03 -1.52
C ASN A 287 -22.28 -9.80 -1.11
N LEU A 288 -22.00 -9.23 0.06
CA LEU A 288 -22.59 -7.97 0.52
C LEU A 288 -22.21 -6.82 -0.44
N LEU A 289 -20.91 -6.63 -0.76
CA LEU A 289 -20.43 -5.61 -1.69
C LEU A 289 -20.98 -5.80 -3.11
N ARG A 290 -21.16 -7.05 -3.58
CA ARG A 290 -21.80 -7.31 -4.90
C ARG A 290 -23.28 -6.95 -4.92
N ARG A 291 -23.96 -6.98 -3.77
CA ARG A 291 -25.36 -6.57 -3.64
C ARG A 291 -25.53 -5.04 -3.54
N THR A 292 -24.45 -4.31 -3.23
CA THR A 292 -24.45 -2.84 -3.18
C THR A 292 -24.16 -2.25 -4.56
N ASP A 293 -24.69 -1.06 -4.84
CA ASP A 293 -24.32 -0.28 -6.03
C ASP A 293 -22.97 0.46 -5.87
N PHE A 294 -22.26 0.26 -4.76
CA PHE A 294 -20.98 0.90 -4.45
C PHE A 294 -19.91 0.60 -5.50
N ALA A 295 -19.80 -0.66 -5.95
CA ALA A 295 -18.89 -1.04 -7.05
C ALA A 295 -19.24 -0.33 -8.35
N ARG A 296 -20.53 -0.08 -8.61
CA ARG A 296 -21.00 0.68 -9.78
C ARG A 296 -20.69 2.16 -9.62
N PHE A 297 -20.85 2.73 -8.43
CA PHE A 297 -20.51 4.12 -8.09
C PHE A 297 -19.01 4.37 -8.30
N ILE A 298 -18.13 3.52 -7.73
CA ILE A 298 -16.69 3.58 -8.00
C ILE A 298 -16.40 3.48 -9.48
N GLY A 299 -17.04 2.56 -10.20
CA GLY A 299 -16.89 2.43 -11.65
C GLY A 299 -17.30 3.68 -12.42
N VAL A 300 -18.33 4.40 -11.98
CA VAL A 300 -18.76 5.67 -12.63
C VAL A 300 -17.71 6.76 -12.42
N VAL A 301 -17.08 6.83 -11.23
CA VAL A 301 -16.03 7.83 -10.92
C VAL A 301 -14.70 7.47 -11.59
N THR A 302 -14.30 6.20 -11.56
CA THR A 302 -12.99 5.77 -12.06
C THR A 302 -12.93 5.63 -13.59
N LYS A 303 -14.06 5.29 -14.26
CA LYS A 303 -14.11 5.16 -15.73
C LYS A 303 -13.72 6.44 -16.49
N PRO A 304 -14.21 7.65 -16.14
CA PRO A 304 -13.80 8.88 -16.81
C PRO A 304 -12.32 9.19 -16.57
N ILE A 305 -11.82 8.94 -15.35
CA ILE A 305 -10.41 9.13 -15.00
C ILE A 305 -9.54 8.16 -15.82
N GLY A 306 -9.91 6.89 -15.88
CA GLY A 306 -9.20 5.88 -16.69
C GLY A 306 -9.17 6.25 -18.17
N ARG A 307 -10.30 6.70 -18.73
CA ARG A 307 -10.37 7.16 -20.15
C ARG A 307 -9.55 8.41 -20.40
N PHE A 308 -9.51 9.33 -19.44
CA PHE A 308 -8.68 10.55 -19.52
C PHE A 308 -7.21 10.20 -19.52
N LEU A 309 -6.77 9.34 -18.59
CA LEU A 309 -5.40 8.82 -18.51
C LEU A 309 -5.03 8.01 -19.76
N ASP A 310 -5.91 7.15 -20.26
CA ASP A 310 -5.70 6.43 -21.51
C ASP A 310 -5.49 7.40 -22.70
N ARG A 311 -6.22 8.52 -22.73
CA ARG A 311 -6.08 9.52 -23.80
C ARG A 311 -4.76 10.28 -23.72
N ILE A 312 -4.34 10.70 -22.51
CA ILE A 312 -3.09 11.41 -22.29
C ILE A 312 -1.87 10.49 -22.51
N THR A 313 -1.95 9.24 -22.09
CA THR A 313 -0.81 8.30 -22.18
C THR A 313 -0.68 7.68 -23.56
N ARG A 314 -1.70 7.77 -24.41
CA ARG A 314 -1.71 7.21 -25.76
C ARG A 314 -0.56 7.69 -26.65
N PRO A 315 -0.21 9.00 -26.71
CA PRO A 315 0.92 9.46 -27.52
C PRO A 315 2.29 9.05 -26.95
N PHE A 316 2.43 8.83 -25.62
CA PHE A 316 3.67 8.41 -24.99
C PHE A 316 3.86 6.89 -24.95
N GLY A 317 2.82 6.14 -25.25
CA GLY A 317 2.73 4.71 -24.98
C GLY A 317 2.74 3.80 -26.19
N LEU A 318 2.79 4.34 -27.43
CA LEU A 318 2.99 3.51 -28.61
C LEU A 318 4.32 2.77 -28.44
N ALA A 319 4.22 1.54 -27.95
CA ALA A 319 5.35 0.64 -27.90
C ALA A 319 5.67 0.25 -29.34
N GLU A 320 6.43 1.07 -30.02
CA GLU A 320 7.30 0.58 -31.08
C GLU A 320 8.25 -0.38 -30.40
N TYR A 321 7.92 -1.65 -30.43
CA TYR A 321 8.87 -2.70 -30.09
C TYR A 321 9.92 -2.65 -31.19
N PRO A 322 11.17 -2.24 -30.90
CA PRO A 322 12.20 -2.26 -31.92
C PRO A 322 12.37 -3.70 -32.39
N LEU A 323 12.03 -3.94 -33.66
CA LEU A 323 12.14 -5.25 -34.29
C LEU A 323 13.61 -5.74 -34.38
N ALA A 324 14.56 -4.85 -34.15
CA ALA A 324 15.98 -5.16 -34.08
C ALA A 324 16.64 -4.35 -32.97
N ILE A 325 17.27 -5.05 -32.02
CA ILE A 325 18.09 -4.42 -30.98
C ILE A 325 19.43 -4.10 -31.58
N ASP A 326 19.70 -2.82 -31.80
CA ASP A 326 21.07 -2.36 -32.17
C ASP A 326 22.01 -2.59 -30.98
N LYS A 327 22.81 -3.65 -31.06
CA LYS A 327 23.77 -4.06 -30.03
C LYS A 327 24.78 -2.95 -29.67
N HIS A 328 25.15 -2.10 -30.63
CA HIS A 328 26.07 -0.99 -30.38
C HIS A 328 25.46 0.12 -29.56
N ARG A 329 24.19 0.48 -29.83
CA ARG A 329 23.44 1.48 -29.07
C ARG A 329 23.14 0.99 -27.65
N GLN A 330 22.88 -0.30 -27.50
CA GLN A 330 22.66 -0.94 -26.20
C GLN A 330 23.94 -0.87 -25.35
N ARG A 331 25.11 -1.25 -25.90
CA ARG A 331 26.38 -1.25 -25.16
C ARG A 331 26.82 0.16 -24.71
N ARG A 332 26.62 1.18 -25.54
CA ARG A 332 26.89 2.58 -25.16
C ARG A 332 25.97 3.05 -24.05
N GLY A 333 24.70 2.69 -24.12
CA GLY A 333 23.72 3.01 -23.06
C GLY A 333 24.01 2.28 -21.74
N ASP A 334 24.49 1.02 -21.80
CA ASP A 334 24.88 0.27 -20.60
C ASP A 334 26.11 0.90 -19.94
N PHE A 335 27.10 1.32 -20.73
CA PHE A 335 28.27 2.01 -20.21
C PHE A 335 27.94 3.35 -19.55
N ALA A 336 27.10 4.17 -20.18
CA ALA A 336 26.64 5.43 -19.61
C ALA A 336 25.83 5.22 -18.32
N PHE A 337 25.02 4.18 -18.27
CA PHE A 337 24.25 3.81 -17.08
C PHE A 337 25.16 3.43 -15.90
N TRP A 338 26.19 2.58 -16.14
CA TRP A 338 27.13 2.19 -15.09
C TRP A 338 28.00 3.35 -14.61
N ILE A 339 28.36 4.29 -15.50
CA ILE A 339 29.04 5.53 -15.10
C ILE A 339 28.14 6.35 -14.18
N LEU A 340 26.85 6.52 -14.54
CA LEU A 340 25.90 7.26 -13.72
C LEU A 340 25.74 6.63 -12.31
N ILE A 341 25.62 5.31 -12.25
CA ILE A 341 25.56 4.58 -10.97
C ILE A 341 26.84 4.80 -10.17
N GLY A 342 28.01 4.67 -10.80
CA GLY A 342 29.29 4.91 -10.14
C GLY A 342 29.41 6.33 -9.56
N VAL A 343 28.95 7.33 -10.29
CA VAL A 343 28.91 8.72 -9.82
C VAL A 343 27.96 8.90 -8.63
N VAL A 344 26.77 8.32 -8.70
CA VAL A 344 25.78 8.40 -7.60
C VAL A 344 26.31 7.70 -6.33
N VAL A 345 26.91 6.53 -6.48
CA VAL A 345 27.51 5.80 -5.35
C VAL A 345 28.69 6.57 -4.75
N ALA A 346 29.58 7.11 -5.58
CA ALA A 346 30.71 7.91 -5.12
C ALA A 346 30.26 9.20 -4.41
N TRP A 347 29.22 9.86 -4.94
CA TRP A 347 28.63 11.04 -4.31
C TRP A 347 27.96 10.68 -2.97
N GLY A 348 27.23 9.57 -2.90
CA GLY A 348 26.60 9.08 -1.68
C GLY A 348 27.62 8.68 -0.62
N ALA A 349 28.71 8.02 -1.02
CA ALA A 349 29.80 7.63 -0.11
C ALA A 349 30.52 8.87 0.46
N ASN A 350 30.82 9.86 -0.39
CA ASN A 350 31.46 11.10 0.05
C ASN A 350 30.61 11.87 1.07
N ASN A 351 29.31 12.04 0.80
CA ASN A 351 28.40 12.71 1.74
C ASN A 351 28.09 11.86 2.99
N GLY A 352 28.11 10.54 2.87
CA GLY A 352 27.98 9.62 4.02
C GLY A 352 29.17 9.67 4.96
N LEU A 353 30.38 9.82 4.44
CA LEU A 353 31.60 9.99 5.24
C LEU A 353 31.60 11.31 6.00
N ASP A 354 31.13 12.41 5.40
CA ASP A 354 30.99 13.71 6.07
C ASP A 354 30.00 13.63 7.24
N LEU A 355 28.88 12.91 7.09
CA LEU A 355 27.92 12.68 8.17
C LEU A 355 28.47 11.78 9.28
N SER A 356 29.34 10.82 8.96
CA SER A 356 30.01 9.93 9.93
C SER A 356 31.05 10.67 10.77
N LEU A 357 31.78 11.60 10.17
CA LEU A 357 32.82 12.40 10.85
C LEU A 357 32.26 13.46 11.79
N ILE A 358 30.97 13.84 11.65
CA ILE A 358 30.30 14.79 12.55
C ILE A 358 29.77 14.09 13.83
N HIS A 359 29.76 12.76 13.86
CA HIS A 359 29.22 11.96 14.98
C HIS A 359 30.29 11.18 15.79
N ILE A 360 31.59 11.39 15.54
CA ILE A 360 32.70 10.99 16.38
C ILE A 360 33.26 12.23 17.09
#